data_247ee557d1c96bcb50f3fe2febb82c59
#
_entry.id   247ee557d1c96bcb50f3fe2febb82c59
#
_cell.length_a   1.000
_cell.length_b   1.000
_cell.length_c   1.000
_cell.angle_alpha   90.00
_cell.angle_beta   90.00
_cell.angle_gamma   90.00
#
_symmetry.space_group_name_H-M   'P 1'
#
loop_
_entity.id
_entity.type
_entity.pdbx_description
1 polymer ?
#
loop_
_entity_poly.entity_id
_entity_poly.type
_entity_poly.pdbx_seq_one_letter_code
_entity_poly.pdbx_strand_id
1 'polypeptide(L)'
;MRKLFRYLKGYELQALLAPLFKMLEACFELFVPLVVASIIDTGIKNADSVFIWQRCGLLVLLAVIGMACSLTAQYFSARAALGFGTALRRDLFRHIDTLSYSELDGIGTPTLVTRMTSDINQVQSGLNLTLRLLMRCPFIVLGALIMAFTISPRLTLLFLLATAAISLIVWCIMRATLPVYHAAQNSLDRVTLLTRENYVGARVVRAFARQTQELDAFVQTNDRLKAIQWKAGRISALMNPLTYLVVNLTVIALLLSGGREVYTGTLTQGEVIALINYMSQILINLLRIADLVISVTRALASGVRVSEILNTPTTMADPAAAGLEPVAGSPAAAFDHVTFTYRGAGGPSLTDVSFAARPGETVGVIGGTGSGKTTLVDLVARFYDAGSGAVRLFGHDIRDYSFAQLRRMIGIVPQQAVLFTGTIRDNMQWAAPNATDDEIWAALEIAQAADFVRGKPGMLDAEVETAGRNFSGGQRQRLTIARALVPQPQILILDDSASALDFATDAALRAALKEKTRGMTVFLVSQRAASVQRADHILVLDDGQLVGDAPHADLLRDCPVYREICLSQFSREEVAKTL
;
A
#
# COMPACT_ATOMS: atom_id res chain seq x y z
N MET A 1 -17.20 -0.20 -5.44
CA MET A 1 -17.25 1.17 -6.00
C MET A 1 -18.32 2.06 -5.36
N ARG A 2 -19.60 1.68 -5.27
CA ARG A 2 -20.63 2.52 -4.60
C ARG A 2 -20.24 2.94 -3.17
N LYS A 3 -19.59 2.05 -2.41
CA LYS A 3 -19.10 2.35 -1.06
C LYS A 3 -18.00 3.42 -1.02
N LEU A 4 -17.23 3.61 -2.10
CA LEU A 4 -16.17 4.63 -2.15
C LEU A 4 -16.74 6.05 -2.30
N PHE A 5 -17.92 6.23 -2.88
CA PHE A 5 -18.55 7.55 -2.98
C PHE A 5 -18.86 8.19 -1.62
N ARG A 6 -18.93 7.39 -0.53
CA ARG A 6 -19.06 7.93 0.82
C ARG A 6 -17.93 8.90 1.21
N TYR A 7 -16.74 8.73 0.61
CA TYR A 7 -15.58 9.60 0.86
C TYR A 7 -15.66 10.97 0.17
N LEU A 8 -16.68 11.18 -0.68
CA LEU A 8 -17.05 12.51 -1.18
C LEU A 8 -17.89 13.30 -0.18
N LYS A 9 -18.34 12.69 0.92
CA LYS A 9 -19.11 13.36 1.95
C LYS A 9 -18.32 14.54 2.52
N GLY A 10 -18.95 15.73 2.51
CA GLY A 10 -18.32 17.01 2.83
C GLY A 10 -17.69 17.74 1.64
N TYR A 11 -17.66 17.11 0.46
CA TYR A 11 -17.19 17.69 -0.81
C TYR A 11 -18.24 17.58 -1.94
N GLU A 12 -19.51 17.28 -1.59
CA GLU A 12 -20.59 17.10 -2.57
C GLU A 12 -20.82 18.36 -3.40
N LEU A 13 -20.82 19.52 -2.74
CA LEU A 13 -21.01 20.81 -3.42
C LEU A 13 -19.88 21.08 -4.42
N GLN A 14 -18.64 20.83 -4.06
CA GLN A 14 -17.49 20.99 -4.94
C GLN A 14 -17.54 19.99 -6.12
N ALA A 15 -17.94 18.75 -5.85
CA ALA A 15 -18.10 17.72 -6.87
C ALA A 15 -19.24 18.03 -7.86
N LEU A 16 -20.27 18.80 -7.44
CA LEU A 16 -21.33 19.27 -8.31
C LEU A 16 -20.95 20.55 -9.06
N LEU A 17 -20.31 21.50 -8.38
CA LEU A 17 -19.94 22.79 -8.99
C LEU A 17 -18.84 22.64 -10.04
N ALA A 18 -17.89 21.72 -9.86
CA ALA A 18 -16.80 21.54 -10.81
C ALA A 18 -17.29 21.19 -12.24
N PRO A 19 -18.14 20.16 -12.46
CA PRO A 19 -18.71 19.90 -13.79
C PRO A 19 -19.60 21.04 -14.29
N LEU A 20 -20.36 21.69 -13.39
CA LEU A 20 -21.24 22.81 -13.77
C LEU A 20 -20.45 23.97 -14.38
N PHE A 21 -19.37 24.41 -13.71
CA PHE A 21 -18.50 25.47 -14.25
C PHE A 21 -17.78 25.02 -15.53
N LYS A 22 -17.45 23.73 -15.66
CA LYS A 22 -16.87 23.18 -16.91
C LYS A 22 -17.88 23.14 -18.04
N MET A 23 -19.15 22.92 -17.77
CA MET A 23 -20.21 23.03 -18.78
C MET A 23 -20.43 24.48 -19.17
N LEU A 24 -20.43 25.41 -18.22
CA LEU A 24 -20.57 26.85 -18.48
C LEU A 24 -19.40 27.38 -19.34
N GLU A 25 -18.15 26.98 -19.03
CA GLU A 25 -17.00 27.25 -19.90
C GLU A 25 -17.22 26.74 -21.31
N ALA A 26 -17.71 25.49 -21.47
CA ALA A 26 -17.99 24.89 -22.75
C ALA A 26 -19.11 25.64 -23.55
N CYS A 27 -20.12 26.15 -22.85
CA CYS A 27 -21.13 27.01 -23.48
C CYS A 27 -20.48 28.25 -24.11
N PHE A 28 -19.63 28.97 -23.36
CA PHE A 28 -18.95 30.15 -23.91
C PHE A 28 -18.04 29.80 -25.09
N GLU A 29 -17.32 28.68 -25.01
CA GLU A 29 -16.45 28.19 -26.09
C GLU A 29 -17.23 27.92 -27.40
N LEU A 30 -18.49 27.44 -27.31
CA LEU A 30 -19.36 27.21 -28.47
C LEU A 30 -19.84 28.50 -29.13
N PHE A 31 -19.89 29.64 -28.44
CA PHE A 31 -20.28 30.92 -29.04
C PHE A 31 -19.14 31.61 -29.79
N VAL A 32 -17.87 31.26 -29.48
CA VAL A 32 -16.70 31.90 -30.11
C VAL A 32 -16.72 31.83 -31.64
N PRO A 33 -16.99 30.67 -32.29
CA PRO A 33 -17.05 30.60 -33.76
C PRO A 33 -18.11 31.49 -34.39
N LEU A 34 -19.26 31.68 -33.74
CA LEU A 34 -20.33 32.56 -34.23
C LEU A 34 -19.94 34.02 -34.15
N VAL A 35 -19.27 34.46 -33.09
CA VAL A 35 -18.76 35.83 -32.97
C VAL A 35 -17.70 36.09 -34.04
N VAL A 36 -16.81 35.11 -34.31
CA VAL A 36 -15.82 35.19 -35.40
C VAL A 36 -16.54 35.31 -36.74
N ALA A 37 -17.59 34.52 -37.02
CA ALA A 37 -18.41 34.63 -38.22
C ALA A 37 -18.99 36.04 -38.39
N SER A 38 -19.54 36.63 -37.32
CA SER A 38 -20.10 37.98 -37.36
C SER A 38 -19.04 39.07 -37.65
N ILE A 39 -17.80 38.89 -37.21
CA ILE A 39 -16.68 39.80 -37.53
C ILE A 39 -16.41 39.77 -39.04
N ILE A 40 -16.41 38.57 -39.64
CA ILE A 40 -16.11 38.38 -41.06
C ILE A 40 -17.23 38.93 -41.92
N ASP A 41 -18.47 38.52 -41.62
CA ASP A 41 -19.63 38.78 -42.46
C ASP A 41 -20.13 40.22 -42.39
N THR A 42 -20.00 40.86 -41.23
CA THR A 42 -20.47 42.24 -41.03
C THR A 42 -19.33 43.22 -40.93
N GLY A 43 -18.35 42.93 -40.08
CA GLY A 43 -17.26 43.87 -39.79
C GLY A 43 -16.31 44.05 -40.97
N ILE A 44 -15.74 42.95 -41.49
CA ILE A 44 -14.75 43.01 -42.57
C ILE A 44 -15.44 43.35 -43.90
N LYS A 45 -16.58 42.71 -44.17
CA LYS A 45 -17.32 42.94 -45.41
C LYS A 45 -17.77 44.39 -45.62
N ASN A 46 -18.18 45.06 -44.52
CA ASN A 46 -18.63 46.44 -44.54
C ASN A 46 -17.53 47.47 -44.19
N ALA A 47 -16.30 47.01 -43.97
CA ALA A 47 -15.18 47.82 -43.49
C ALA A 47 -15.48 48.62 -42.19
N ASP A 48 -16.37 48.11 -41.32
CA ASP A 48 -16.79 48.74 -40.07
C ASP A 48 -15.80 48.39 -38.95
N SER A 49 -14.83 49.25 -38.75
CA SER A 49 -13.82 49.08 -37.71
C SER A 49 -14.39 49.14 -36.28
N VAL A 50 -15.45 49.92 -36.07
CA VAL A 50 -16.09 50.05 -34.74
C VAL A 50 -16.78 48.72 -34.36
N PHE A 51 -17.50 48.12 -35.28
CA PHE A 51 -18.11 46.81 -35.09
C PHE A 51 -17.06 45.72 -34.82
N ILE A 52 -15.96 45.73 -35.57
CA ILE A 52 -14.85 44.78 -35.34
C ILE A 52 -14.32 44.91 -33.92
N TRP A 53 -14.02 46.13 -33.45
CA TRP A 53 -13.49 46.35 -32.09
C TRP A 53 -14.50 45.91 -31.03
N GLN A 54 -15.79 46.18 -31.19
CA GLN A 54 -16.84 45.72 -30.27
C GLN A 54 -16.91 44.18 -30.18
N ARG A 55 -16.84 43.47 -31.31
CA ARG A 55 -16.86 42.01 -31.36
C ARG A 55 -15.54 41.39 -30.83
N CYS A 56 -14.42 42.00 -31.10
CA CYS A 56 -13.14 41.61 -30.48
C CYS A 56 -13.21 41.79 -28.95
N GLY A 57 -13.79 42.92 -28.47
CA GLY A 57 -14.04 43.11 -27.03
C GLY A 57 -14.93 42.00 -26.42
N LEU A 58 -15.99 41.58 -27.19
CA LEU A 58 -16.84 40.45 -26.77
C LEU A 58 -16.05 39.13 -26.72
N LEU A 59 -15.17 38.86 -27.67
CA LEU A 59 -14.30 37.67 -27.63
C LEU A 59 -13.38 37.68 -26.41
N VAL A 60 -12.76 38.82 -26.09
CA VAL A 60 -11.96 38.99 -24.87
C VAL A 60 -12.80 38.77 -23.62
N LEU A 61 -14.00 39.31 -23.55
CA LEU A 61 -14.93 39.10 -22.43
C LEU A 61 -15.27 37.62 -22.27
N LEU A 62 -15.65 36.93 -23.37
CA LEU A 62 -15.92 35.48 -23.32
C LEU A 62 -14.71 34.68 -22.88
N ALA A 63 -13.51 35.05 -23.33
CA ALA A 63 -12.26 34.39 -22.90
C ALA A 63 -11.98 34.59 -21.39
N VAL A 64 -12.18 35.81 -20.88
CA VAL A 64 -11.99 36.12 -19.44
C VAL A 64 -13.01 35.35 -18.57
N ILE A 65 -14.27 35.36 -18.96
CA ILE A 65 -15.32 34.61 -18.25
C ILE A 65 -15.04 33.10 -18.34
N GLY A 66 -14.71 32.60 -19.51
CA GLY A 66 -14.32 31.18 -19.71
C GLY A 66 -13.13 30.78 -18.86
N MET A 67 -12.11 31.65 -18.78
CA MET A 67 -10.95 31.44 -17.92
C MET A 67 -11.34 31.40 -16.43
N ALA A 68 -12.19 32.32 -15.98
CA ALA A 68 -12.68 32.36 -14.59
C ALA A 68 -13.47 31.07 -14.26
N CYS A 69 -14.36 30.64 -15.15
CA CYS A 69 -15.09 29.37 -15.01
C CYS A 69 -14.14 28.16 -15.00
N SER A 70 -13.14 28.15 -15.86
CA SER A 70 -12.14 27.08 -15.93
C SER A 70 -11.33 26.96 -14.65
N LEU A 71 -10.81 28.09 -14.12
CA LEU A 71 -10.04 28.12 -12.87
C LEU A 71 -10.89 27.69 -11.68
N THR A 72 -12.13 28.18 -11.59
CA THR A 72 -13.09 27.80 -10.55
C THR A 72 -13.40 26.31 -10.58
N ALA A 73 -13.69 25.77 -11.75
CA ALA A 73 -13.95 24.35 -11.94
C ALA A 73 -12.72 23.50 -11.57
N GLN A 74 -11.52 23.94 -11.95
CA GLN A 74 -10.28 23.24 -11.64
C GLN A 74 -9.98 23.25 -10.15
N TYR A 75 -10.22 24.37 -9.46
CA TYR A 75 -10.09 24.47 -8.01
C TYR A 75 -11.05 23.51 -7.28
N PHE A 76 -12.33 23.53 -7.62
CA PHE A 76 -13.32 22.65 -6.98
C PHE A 76 -13.07 21.18 -7.26
N SER A 77 -12.71 20.83 -8.49
CA SER A 77 -12.38 19.46 -8.87
C SER A 77 -11.14 18.96 -8.11
N ALA A 78 -10.09 19.77 -8.03
CA ALA A 78 -8.88 19.44 -7.29
C ALA A 78 -9.17 19.26 -5.79
N ARG A 79 -9.93 20.19 -5.19
CA ARG A 79 -10.30 20.15 -3.77
C ARG A 79 -11.14 18.90 -3.44
N ALA A 80 -12.13 18.58 -4.27
CA ALA A 80 -12.94 17.38 -4.10
C ALA A 80 -12.11 16.09 -4.23
N ALA A 81 -11.25 16.00 -5.25
CA ALA A 81 -10.43 14.83 -5.50
C ALA A 81 -9.36 14.63 -4.41
N LEU A 82 -8.70 15.71 -3.96
CA LEU A 82 -7.72 15.66 -2.87
C LEU A 82 -8.39 15.28 -1.54
N GLY A 83 -9.53 15.90 -1.22
CA GLY A 83 -10.30 15.57 -0.02
C GLY A 83 -10.75 14.12 0.02
N PHE A 84 -11.25 13.62 -1.10
CA PHE A 84 -11.60 12.22 -1.29
C PHE A 84 -10.38 11.30 -1.05
N GLY A 85 -9.24 11.59 -1.70
CA GLY A 85 -8.01 10.78 -1.55
C GLY A 85 -7.49 10.77 -0.12
N THR A 86 -7.54 11.92 0.57
CA THR A 86 -7.11 12.04 1.98
C THR A 86 -8.02 11.24 2.91
N ALA A 87 -9.34 11.35 2.74
CA ALA A 87 -10.30 10.59 3.53
C ALA A 87 -10.17 9.08 3.31
N LEU A 88 -10.02 8.66 2.05
CA LEU A 88 -9.82 7.25 1.69
C LEU A 88 -8.53 6.69 2.28
N ARG A 89 -7.42 7.47 2.23
CA ARG A 89 -6.12 7.06 2.77
C ARG A 89 -6.17 6.91 4.28
N ARG A 90 -6.81 7.86 4.98
CA ARG A 90 -7.00 7.80 6.43
C ARG A 90 -7.80 6.58 6.86
N ASP A 91 -8.91 6.30 6.20
CA ASP A 91 -9.77 5.18 6.56
C ASP A 91 -9.14 3.83 6.19
N LEU A 92 -8.40 3.77 5.06
CA LEU A 92 -7.65 2.58 4.69
C LEU A 92 -6.55 2.27 5.72
N PHE A 93 -5.80 3.30 6.14
CA PHE A 93 -4.76 3.13 7.17
C PHE A 93 -5.37 2.62 8.49
N ARG A 94 -6.46 3.27 8.94
CA ARG A 94 -7.17 2.83 10.15
C ARG A 94 -7.67 1.39 10.04
N HIS A 95 -8.17 1.00 8.88
CA HIS A 95 -8.63 -0.37 8.67
C HIS A 95 -7.48 -1.38 8.69
N ILE A 96 -6.35 -1.05 8.07
CA ILE A 96 -5.14 -1.89 8.11
C ILE A 96 -4.69 -2.12 9.55
N ASP A 97 -4.73 -1.09 10.41
CA ASP A 97 -4.37 -1.21 11.83
C ASP A 97 -5.33 -2.13 12.63
N THR A 98 -6.54 -2.40 12.12
CA THR A 98 -7.49 -3.32 12.74
C THR A 98 -7.39 -4.75 12.24
N LEU A 99 -6.61 -5.02 11.19
CA LEU A 99 -6.42 -6.37 10.64
C LEU A 99 -5.52 -7.20 11.56
N SER A 100 -5.82 -8.49 11.68
CA SER A 100 -4.97 -9.44 12.37
C SER A 100 -3.71 -9.77 11.54
N TYR A 101 -2.71 -10.36 12.19
CA TYR A 101 -1.50 -10.82 11.48
C TYR A 101 -1.82 -11.83 10.38
N SER A 102 -2.84 -12.67 10.55
CA SER A 102 -3.28 -13.63 9.52
C SER A 102 -3.70 -12.96 8.21
N GLU A 103 -4.44 -11.84 8.28
CA GLU A 103 -4.81 -11.06 7.09
C GLU A 103 -3.61 -10.29 6.53
N LEU A 104 -2.79 -9.68 7.42
CA LEU A 104 -1.60 -8.94 7.01
C LEU A 104 -0.60 -9.82 6.25
N ASP A 105 -0.35 -11.04 6.74
CA ASP A 105 0.51 -12.03 6.08
C ASP A 105 -0.06 -12.48 4.74
N GLY A 106 -1.37 -12.70 4.69
CA GLY A 106 -2.05 -13.10 3.44
C GLY A 106 -2.04 -12.02 2.37
N ILE A 107 -2.06 -10.73 2.74
CA ILE A 107 -2.04 -9.59 1.80
C ILE A 107 -0.59 -9.21 1.45
N GLY A 108 0.29 -9.21 2.41
CA GLY A 108 1.68 -8.82 2.32
C GLY A 108 1.91 -7.29 2.35
N THR A 109 2.90 -6.87 3.10
CA THR A 109 3.27 -5.44 3.29
C THR A 109 3.50 -4.67 1.98
N PRO A 110 4.20 -5.22 0.95
CA PRO A 110 4.40 -4.49 -0.30
C PRO A 110 3.08 -4.16 -1.02
N THR A 111 2.10 -5.06 -0.93
CA THR A 111 0.76 -4.85 -1.48
C THR A 111 0.07 -3.71 -0.75
N LEU A 112 0.07 -3.70 0.57
CA LEU A 112 -0.55 -2.64 1.39
C LEU A 112 0.04 -1.27 1.07
N VAL A 113 1.38 -1.16 0.97
CA VAL A 113 2.07 0.09 0.59
C VAL A 113 1.62 0.56 -0.79
N THR A 114 1.52 -0.35 -1.78
CA THR A 114 1.06 0.00 -3.13
C THR A 114 -0.39 0.49 -3.13
N ARG A 115 -1.29 -0.13 -2.33
CA ARG A 115 -2.69 0.31 -2.19
C ARG A 115 -2.77 1.70 -1.56
N MET A 116 -1.98 1.96 -0.49
CA MET A 116 -1.95 3.25 0.21
C MET A 116 -1.41 4.41 -0.64
N THR A 117 -0.51 4.12 -1.56
CA THR A 117 0.18 5.13 -2.38
C THR A 117 -0.36 5.18 -3.80
N SER A 118 0.08 4.25 -4.65
CA SER A 118 -0.19 4.27 -6.09
C SER A 118 -1.67 4.15 -6.42
N ASP A 119 -2.38 3.17 -5.81
CA ASP A 119 -3.78 2.92 -6.15
C ASP A 119 -4.70 4.06 -5.71
N ILE A 120 -4.51 4.62 -4.51
CA ILE A 120 -5.31 5.78 -4.07
C ILE A 120 -5.02 7.00 -4.96
N ASN A 121 -3.75 7.24 -5.34
CA ASN A 121 -3.41 8.33 -6.27
C ASN A 121 -4.07 8.15 -7.63
N GLN A 122 -4.15 6.91 -8.13
CA GLN A 122 -4.82 6.62 -9.40
C GLN A 122 -6.33 6.86 -9.33
N VAL A 123 -6.98 6.47 -8.22
CA VAL A 123 -8.42 6.75 -7.99
C VAL A 123 -8.67 8.25 -7.88
N GLN A 124 -7.84 8.97 -7.12
CA GLN A 124 -7.89 10.42 -6.95
C GLN A 124 -7.76 11.16 -8.29
N SER A 125 -6.77 10.77 -9.11
CA SER A 125 -6.54 11.34 -10.43
C SER A 125 -7.71 11.06 -11.39
N GLY A 126 -8.23 9.83 -11.37
CA GLY A 126 -9.38 9.45 -12.16
C GLY A 126 -10.64 10.23 -11.76
N LEU A 127 -10.88 10.44 -10.47
CA LEU A 127 -11.99 11.27 -9.98
C LEU A 127 -11.84 12.72 -10.46
N ASN A 128 -10.65 13.31 -10.34
CA ASN A 128 -10.39 14.67 -10.81
C ASN A 128 -10.69 14.83 -12.32
N LEU A 129 -10.19 13.90 -13.15
CA LEU A 129 -10.46 13.91 -14.59
C LEU A 129 -11.93 13.71 -14.89
N THR A 130 -12.62 12.82 -14.17
CA THR A 130 -14.06 12.58 -14.32
C THR A 130 -14.85 13.86 -14.05
N LEU A 131 -14.60 14.56 -12.94
CA LEU A 131 -15.29 15.80 -12.60
C LEU A 131 -15.07 16.92 -13.62
N ARG A 132 -13.94 16.92 -14.33
CA ARG A 132 -13.58 17.96 -15.28
C ARG A 132 -14.01 17.67 -16.71
N LEU A 133 -13.94 16.42 -17.16
CA LEU A 133 -14.02 16.09 -18.59
C LEU A 133 -15.23 15.24 -18.95
N LEU A 134 -15.78 14.44 -18.01
CA LEU A 134 -16.83 13.47 -18.32
C LEU A 134 -18.09 14.13 -18.91
N MET A 135 -18.51 15.28 -18.37
CA MET A 135 -19.66 16.02 -18.89
C MET A 135 -19.27 17.03 -19.99
N ARG A 136 -18.09 17.67 -19.85
CA ARG A 136 -17.64 18.70 -20.78
C ARG A 136 -17.45 18.19 -22.21
N CYS A 137 -16.73 17.07 -22.38
CA CYS A 137 -16.39 16.61 -23.73
C CYS A 137 -17.60 16.17 -24.54
N PRO A 138 -18.55 15.35 -24.04
CA PRO A 138 -19.77 15.03 -24.76
C PRO A 138 -20.63 16.27 -25.00
N PHE A 139 -20.70 17.21 -24.05
CA PHE A 139 -21.46 18.45 -24.16
C PHE A 139 -20.93 19.33 -25.31
N ILE A 140 -19.61 19.48 -25.48
CA ILE A 140 -19.02 20.23 -26.59
C ILE A 140 -19.31 19.53 -27.94
N VAL A 141 -19.16 18.19 -27.99
CA VAL A 141 -19.42 17.45 -29.24
C VAL A 141 -20.89 17.61 -29.67
N LEU A 142 -21.83 17.41 -28.75
CA LEU A 142 -23.27 17.58 -29.03
C LEU A 142 -23.61 19.05 -29.31
N GLY A 143 -23.05 19.98 -28.53
CA GLY A 143 -23.23 21.40 -28.71
C GLY A 143 -22.73 21.89 -30.07
N ALA A 144 -21.55 21.45 -30.50
CA ALA A 144 -20.99 21.78 -31.81
C ALA A 144 -21.86 21.22 -32.98
N LEU A 145 -22.42 20.00 -32.80
CA LEU A 145 -23.37 19.44 -33.77
C LEU A 145 -24.68 20.27 -33.85
N ILE A 146 -25.22 20.68 -32.68
CA ILE A 146 -26.43 21.53 -32.63
C ILE A 146 -26.14 22.88 -33.28
N MET A 147 -24.99 23.50 -32.95
CA MET A 147 -24.62 24.80 -33.55
C MET A 147 -24.39 24.69 -35.05
N ALA A 148 -23.76 23.60 -35.51
CA ALA A 148 -23.64 23.34 -36.95
C ALA A 148 -25.03 23.18 -37.63
N PHE A 149 -25.98 22.50 -36.96
CA PHE A 149 -27.34 22.32 -37.46
C PHE A 149 -28.11 23.65 -37.59
N THR A 150 -27.91 24.59 -36.67
CA THR A 150 -28.53 25.93 -36.74
C THR A 150 -27.99 26.76 -37.91
N ILE A 151 -26.74 26.51 -38.34
CA ILE A 151 -26.13 27.21 -39.49
C ILE A 151 -26.60 26.56 -40.79
N SER A 152 -26.39 25.25 -40.96
CA SER A 152 -26.82 24.54 -42.16
C SER A 152 -27.17 23.08 -41.85
N PRO A 153 -28.46 22.67 -41.88
CA PRO A 153 -28.85 21.28 -41.69
C PRO A 153 -28.22 20.30 -42.69
N ARG A 154 -27.99 20.75 -43.93
CA ARG A 154 -27.38 19.93 -44.99
C ARG A 154 -25.91 19.63 -44.69
N LEU A 155 -25.13 20.63 -44.30
CA LEU A 155 -23.71 20.47 -43.99
C LEU A 155 -23.52 19.71 -42.66
N THR A 156 -24.49 19.76 -41.76
CA THR A 156 -24.44 18.98 -40.49
C THR A 156 -24.38 17.46 -40.74
N LEU A 157 -24.90 16.97 -41.87
CA LEU A 157 -24.76 15.55 -42.23
C LEU A 157 -23.29 15.15 -42.39
N LEU A 158 -22.46 16.05 -42.95
CA LEU A 158 -20.99 15.82 -43.03
C LEU A 158 -20.36 15.71 -41.63
N PHE A 159 -20.80 16.51 -40.65
CA PHE A 159 -20.35 16.41 -39.27
C PHE A 159 -20.75 15.09 -38.63
N LEU A 160 -21.98 14.62 -38.84
CA LEU A 160 -22.44 13.34 -38.32
C LEU A 160 -21.60 12.19 -38.89
N LEU A 161 -21.36 12.19 -40.20
CA LEU A 161 -20.52 11.18 -40.85
C LEU A 161 -19.07 11.22 -40.33
N ALA A 162 -18.49 12.42 -40.24
CA ALA A 162 -17.14 12.59 -39.73
C ALA A 162 -17.01 12.15 -38.25
N THR A 163 -17.97 12.56 -37.41
CA THR A 163 -18.01 12.18 -35.99
C THR A 163 -18.14 10.66 -35.84
N ALA A 164 -19.00 10.02 -36.63
CA ALA A 164 -19.15 8.57 -36.65
C ALA A 164 -17.84 7.86 -37.10
N ALA A 165 -17.23 8.37 -38.19
CA ALA A 165 -15.98 7.82 -38.72
C ALA A 165 -14.84 7.97 -37.72
N ILE A 166 -14.65 9.13 -37.09
CA ILE A 166 -13.64 9.36 -36.07
C ILE A 166 -13.89 8.47 -34.86
N SER A 167 -15.14 8.38 -34.39
CA SER A 167 -15.50 7.51 -33.25
C SER A 167 -15.20 6.04 -33.55
N LEU A 168 -15.46 5.58 -34.75
CA LEU A 168 -15.15 4.21 -35.19
C LEU A 168 -13.63 3.97 -35.24
N ILE A 169 -12.86 4.92 -35.81
CA ILE A 169 -11.39 4.83 -35.86
C ILE A 169 -10.83 4.74 -34.43
N VAL A 170 -11.27 5.64 -33.55
CA VAL A 170 -10.82 5.65 -32.14
C VAL A 170 -11.18 4.32 -31.46
N TRP A 171 -12.40 3.84 -31.63
CA TRP A 171 -12.85 2.57 -31.05
C TRP A 171 -12.04 1.37 -31.59
N CYS A 172 -11.81 1.28 -32.89
CA CYS A 172 -11.02 0.21 -33.51
C CYS A 172 -9.57 0.21 -33.00
N ILE A 173 -8.93 1.38 -32.97
CA ILE A 173 -7.54 1.52 -32.50
C ILE A 173 -7.45 1.18 -31.01
N MET A 174 -8.35 1.69 -30.18
CA MET A 174 -8.39 1.36 -28.76
C MET A 174 -8.54 -0.15 -28.51
N ARG A 175 -9.50 -0.79 -29.23
CA ARG A 175 -9.73 -2.24 -29.11
C ARG A 175 -8.52 -3.06 -29.54
N ALA A 176 -7.79 -2.61 -30.55
CA ALA A 176 -6.57 -3.27 -31.03
C ALA A 176 -5.36 -3.03 -30.10
N THR A 177 -5.27 -1.85 -29.50
CA THR A 177 -4.11 -1.42 -28.70
C THR A 177 -4.19 -1.90 -27.25
N LEU A 178 -5.38 -1.93 -26.64
CA LEU A 178 -5.58 -2.27 -25.23
C LEU A 178 -4.96 -3.64 -24.83
N PRO A 179 -5.20 -4.75 -25.56
CA PRO A 179 -4.58 -6.03 -25.21
C PRO A 179 -3.06 -6.02 -25.36
N VAL A 180 -2.53 -5.24 -26.32
CA VAL A 180 -1.07 -5.09 -26.50
C VAL A 180 -0.46 -4.28 -25.35
N TYR A 181 -1.13 -3.28 -24.83
CA TYR A 181 -0.68 -2.56 -23.64
C TYR A 181 -0.68 -3.46 -22.38
N HIS A 182 -1.67 -4.33 -22.20
CA HIS A 182 -1.65 -5.32 -21.12
C HIS A 182 -0.46 -6.29 -21.25
N ALA A 183 -0.19 -6.77 -22.47
CA ALA A 183 0.98 -7.61 -22.72
C ALA A 183 2.30 -6.87 -22.47
N ALA A 184 2.39 -5.58 -22.81
CA ALA A 184 3.55 -4.75 -22.53
C ALA A 184 3.75 -4.56 -21.01
N GLN A 185 2.66 -4.35 -20.26
CA GLN A 185 2.73 -4.24 -18.81
C GLN A 185 3.23 -5.53 -18.15
N ASN A 186 2.69 -6.68 -18.53
CA ASN A 186 3.17 -7.99 -18.03
C ASN A 186 4.65 -8.24 -18.35
N SER A 187 5.10 -7.79 -19.53
CA SER A 187 6.51 -7.90 -19.91
C SER A 187 7.41 -6.94 -19.12
N LEU A 188 6.92 -5.73 -18.82
CA LEU A 188 7.61 -4.75 -17.95
C LEU A 188 7.74 -5.28 -16.52
N ASP A 189 6.69 -5.91 -15.98
CA ASP A 189 6.71 -6.52 -14.66
C ASP A 189 7.79 -7.60 -14.57
N ARG A 190 7.98 -8.39 -15.66
CA ARG A 190 9.04 -9.40 -15.74
C ARG A 190 10.45 -8.78 -15.78
N VAL A 191 10.65 -7.68 -16.53
CA VAL A 191 11.91 -6.92 -16.52
C VAL A 191 12.19 -6.38 -15.12
N THR A 192 11.17 -5.85 -14.46
CA THR A 192 11.28 -5.33 -13.08
C THR A 192 11.65 -6.42 -12.09
N LEU A 193 11.06 -7.61 -12.21
CA LEU A 193 11.39 -8.78 -11.39
C LEU A 193 12.85 -9.17 -11.55
N LEU A 194 13.31 -9.39 -12.79
CA LEU A 194 14.72 -9.73 -13.07
C LEU A 194 15.68 -8.67 -12.53
N THR A 195 15.35 -7.39 -12.69
CA THR A 195 16.16 -6.28 -12.15
C THR A 195 16.26 -6.37 -10.64
N ARG A 196 15.12 -6.60 -9.96
CA ARG A 196 15.06 -6.73 -8.48
C ARG A 196 15.87 -7.93 -8.00
N GLU A 197 15.71 -9.09 -8.64
CA GLU A 197 16.46 -10.32 -8.33
C GLU A 197 17.95 -10.09 -8.49
N ASN A 198 18.40 -9.44 -9.58
CA ASN A 198 19.81 -9.12 -9.81
C ASN A 198 20.38 -8.16 -8.76
N TYR A 199 19.63 -7.13 -8.33
CA TYR A 199 20.10 -6.21 -7.29
C TYR A 199 20.17 -6.87 -5.91
N VAL A 200 19.16 -7.64 -5.53
CA VAL A 200 19.14 -8.36 -4.25
C VAL A 200 20.20 -9.47 -4.25
N GLY A 201 20.32 -10.19 -5.37
CA GLY A 201 21.26 -11.29 -5.57
C GLY A 201 22.64 -10.89 -6.07
N ALA A 202 22.99 -9.60 -6.14
CA ALA A 202 24.23 -9.14 -6.79
C ALA A 202 25.51 -9.80 -6.25
N ARG A 203 25.56 -10.08 -4.95
CA ARG A 203 26.69 -10.81 -4.33
C ARG A 203 26.76 -12.25 -4.82
N VAL A 204 25.62 -12.92 -4.95
CA VAL A 204 25.53 -14.30 -5.43
C VAL A 204 25.91 -14.38 -6.92
N VAL A 205 25.35 -13.51 -7.76
CA VAL A 205 25.65 -13.41 -9.19
C VAL A 205 27.17 -13.22 -9.41
N ARG A 206 27.81 -12.35 -8.62
CA ARG A 206 29.26 -12.11 -8.68
C ARG A 206 30.07 -13.30 -8.14
N ALA A 207 29.64 -13.91 -7.04
CA ALA A 207 30.35 -15.04 -6.44
C ALA A 207 30.38 -16.26 -7.36
N PHE A 208 29.33 -16.46 -8.18
CA PHE A 208 29.24 -17.56 -9.14
C PHE A 208 29.61 -17.17 -10.58
N ALA A 209 30.13 -15.94 -10.79
CA ALA A 209 30.51 -15.41 -12.10
C ALA A 209 29.41 -15.50 -13.18
N ARG A 210 28.13 -15.29 -12.79
CA ARG A 210 26.95 -15.42 -13.66
C ARG A 210 26.51 -14.12 -14.33
N GLN A 211 27.31 -13.05 -14.28
CA GLN A 211 26.95 -11.72 -14.80
C GLN A 211 26.53 -11.76 -16.27
N THR A 212 27.26 -12.49 -17.12
CA THR A 212 26.96 -12.58 -18.55
C THR A 212 25.61 -13.26 -18.79
N GLN A 213 25.33 -14.35 -18.07
CA GLN A 213 24.07 -15.09 -18.20
C GLN A 213 22.86 -14.24 -17.77
N GLU A 214 23.00 -13.50 -16.66
CA GLU A 214 21.96 -12.60 -16.17
C GLU A 214 21.74 -11.41 -17.13
N LEU A 215 22.82 -10.88 -17.71
CA LEU A 215 22.74 -9.84 -18.72
C LEU A 215 22.01 -10.34 -19.97
N ASP A 216 22.32 -11.54 -20.45
CA ASP A 216 21.67 -12.14 -21.63
C ASP A 216 20.16 -12.36 -21.36
N ALA A 217 19.79 -12.87 -20.19
CA ALA A 217 18.40 -13.05 -19.79
C ALA A 217 17.66 -11.71 -19.73
N PHE A 218 18.30 -10.68 -19.18
CA PHE A 218 17.76 -9.33 -19.14
C PHE A 218 17.56 -8.77 -20.55
N VAL A 219 18.58 -8.85 -21.41
CA VAL A 219 18.52 -8.34 -22.80
C VAL A 219 17.40 -9.03 -23.58
N GLN A 220 17.27 -10.36 -23.50
CA GLN A 220 16.19 -11.10 -24.17
C GLN A 220 14.81 -10.65 -23.69
N THR A 221 14.63 -10.46 -22.38
CA THR A 221 13.36 -10.03 -21.80
C THR A 221 13.04 -8.59 -22.19
N ASN A 222 14.05 -7.72 -22.21
CA ASN A 222 13.93 -6.32 -22.61
C ASN A 222 13.64 -6.19 -24.11
N ASP A 223 14.26 -6.99 -24.97
CA ASP A 223 13.96 -7.01 -26.40
C ASP A 223 12.53 -7.50 -26.69
N ARG A 224 12.03 -8.45 -25.92
CA ARG A 224 10.62 -8.85 -25.98
C ARG A 224 9.69 -7.69 -25.59
N LEU A 225 9.99 -6.99 -24.51
CA LEU A 225 9.25 -5.78 -24.09
C LEU A 225 9.24 -4.72 -25.20
N LYS A 226 10.43 -4.43 -25.77
CA LYS A 226 10.61 -3.49 -26.89
C LYS A 226 9.75 -3.88 -28.09
N ALA A 227 9.74 -5.16 -28.48
CA ALA A 227 8.94 -5.64 -29.60
C ALA A 227 7.43 -5.43 -29.38
N ILE A 228 6.94 -5.69 -28.15
CA ILE A 228 5.54 -5.48 -27.78
C ILE A 228 5.21 -3.98 -27.75
N GLN A 229 6.08 -3.15 -27.16
CA GLN A 229 5.89 -1.68 -27.13
C GLN A 229 5.92 -1.09 -28.54
N TRP A 230 6.77 -1.57 -29.43
CA TRP A 230 6.78 -1.18 -30.83
C TRP A 230 5.48 -1.51 -31.55
N LYS A 231 4.93 -2.71 -31.29
CA LYS A 231 3.63 -3.10 -31.84
C LYS A 231 2.53 -2.17 -31.33
N ALA A 232 2.49 -1.87 -30.02
CA ALA A 232 1.55 -0.92 -29.45
C ALA A 232 1.71 0.48 -30.07
N GLY A 233 2.95 0.95 -30.16
CA GLY A 233 3.29 2.25 -30.75
C GLY A 233 2.86 2.39 -32.20
N ARG A 234 3.09 1.37 -33.05
CA ARG A 234 2.65 1.37 -34.46
C ARG A 234 1.14 1.49 -34.61
N ILE A 235 0.37 0.74 -33.78
CA ILE A 235 -1.09 0.81 -33.81
C ILE A 235 -1.56 2.18 -33.32
N SER A 236 -1.03 2.65 -32.19
CA SER A 236 -1.40 3.97 -31.64
C SER A 236 -0.99 5.12 -32.54
N ALA A 237 0.14 5.03 -33.24
CA ALA A 237 0.62 6.04 -34.15
C ALA A 237 -0.34 6.30 -35.34
N LEU A 238 -1.18 5.33 -35.69
CA LEU A 238 -2.20 5.50 -36.73
C LEU A 238 -3.37 6.40 -36.29
N MET A 239 -3.55 6.64 -34.99
CA MET A 239 -4.67 7.41 -34.46
C MET A 239 -4.71 8.83 -35.05
N ASN A 240 -3.64 9.59 -34.89
CA ASN A 240 -3.59 10.96 -35.36
C ASN A 240 -3.68 11.09 -36.89
N PRO A 241 -2.87 10.38 -37.71
CA PRO A 241 -2.98 10.47 -39.16
C PRO A 241 -4.38 10.14 -39.70
N LEU A 242 -5.01 9.05 -39.21
CA LEU A 242 -6.32 8.65 -39.67
C LEU A 242 -7.43 9.64 -39.27
N THR A 243 -7.38 10.12 -38.02
CA THR A 243 -8.36 11.11 -37.55
C THR A 243 -8.18 12.46 -38.26
N TYR A 244 -6.93 12.92 -38.46
CA TYR A 244 -6.66 14.14 -39.24
C TYR A 244 -7.05 14.00 -40.73
N LEU A 245 -6.86 12.81 -41.31
CA LEU A 245 -7.33 12.55 -42.68
C LEU A 245 -8.82 12.75 -42.79
N VAL A 246 -9.62 12.15 -41.90
CA VAL A 246 -11.08 12.31 -41.88
C VAL A 246 -11.47 13.78 -41.72
N VAL A 247 -10.83 14.51 -40.77
CA VAL A 247 -11.12 15.92 -40.54
C VAL A 247 -10.78 16.76 -41.77
N ASN A 248 -9.58 16.58 -42.36
CA ASN A 248 -9.19 17.35 -43.53
C ASN A 248 -10.10 17.07 -44.76
N LEU A 249 -10.46 15.79 -44.96
CA LEU A 249 -11.44 15.46 -46.01
C LEU A 249 -12.81 16.12 -45.76
N THR A 250 -13.25 16.14 -44.49
CA THR A 250 -14.48 16.82 -44.10
C THR A 250 -14.37 18.33 -44.27
N VAL A 251 -13.23 18.95 -43.93
CA VAL A 251 -12.98 20.39 -44.16
C VAL A 251 -12.99 20.70 -45.66
N ILE A 252 -12.36 19.86 -46.50
CA ILE A 252 -12.42 20.03 -47.97
C ILE A 252 -13.87 19.92 -48.47
N ALA A 253 -14.62 18.92 -48.01
CA ALA A 253 -16.01 18.77 -48.36
C ALA A 253 -16.88 19.96 -47.91
N LEU A 254 -16.61 20.50 -46.71
CA LEU A 254 -17.26 21.70 -46.18
C LEU A 254 -16.92 22.94 -47.01
N LEU A 255 -15.66 23.10 -47.41
CA LEU A 255 -15.24 24.23 -48.26
C LEU A 255 -15.87 24.17 -49.64
N LEU A 256 -15.92 22.98 -50.27
CA LEU A 256 -16.54 22.79 -51.58
C LEU A 256 -18.07 23.00 -51.54
N SER A 257 -18.73 22.34 -50.58
CA SER A 257 -20.19 22.44 -50.46
C SER A 257 -20.62 23.79 -49.89
N GLY A 258 -19.94 24.28 -48.85
CA GLY A 258 -20.19 25.57 -48.23
C GLY A 258 -19.86 26.72 -49.17
N GLY A 259 -18.74 26.64 -49.93
CA GLY A 259 -18.41 27.63 -50.96
C GLY A 259 -19.47 27.73 -52.06
N ARG A 260 -20.08 26.59 -52.45
CA ARG A 260 -21.22 26.58 -53.36
C ARG A 260 -22.46 27.26 -52.75
N GLU A 261 -22.75 26.99 -51.47
CA GLU A 261 -23.85 27.62 -50.74
C GLU A 261 -23.61 29.13 -50.51
N VAL A 262 -22.36 29.55 -50.33
CA VAL A 262 -21.98 30.98 -50.29
C VAL A 262 -22.21 31.64 -51.66
N TYR A 263 -21.81 30.96 -52.75
CA TYR A 263 -22.03 31.48 -54.09
C TYR A 263 -23.53 31.63 -54.42
N THR A 264 -24.38 30.73 -53.94
CA THR A 264 -25.85 30.82 -54.10
C THR A 264 -26.49 31.77 -53.09
N GLY A 265 -25.79 32.35 -52.17
CA GLY A 265 -26.30 33.30 -51.18
C GLY A 265 -27.06 32.66 -50.02
N THR A 266 -26.99 31.35 -49.87
CA THR A 266 -27.66 30.61 -48.76
C THR A 266 -26.84 30.57 -47.47
N LEU A 267 -25.52 30.72 -47.56
CA LEU A 267 -24.59 30.84 -46.44
C LEU A 267 -23.66 32.04 -46.59
N THR A 268 -23.10 32.45 -45.49
CA THR A 268 -22.06 33.49 -45.46
C THR A 268 -20.63 32.89 -45.35
N GLN A 269 -19.59 33.68 -45.66
CA GLN A 269 -18.22 33.23 -45.54
C GLN A 269 -17.84 32.93 -44.08
N GLY A 270 -18.30 33.76 -43.14
CA GLY A 270 -18.06 33.59 -41.73
C GLY A 270 -18.71 32.32 -41.16
N GLU A 271 -19.92 31.96 -41.64
CA GLU A 271 -20.60 30.74 -41.25
C GLU A 271 -19.81 29.47 -41.66
N VAL A 272 -19.21 29.45 -42.85
CA VAL A 272 -18.35 28.35 -43.30
C VAL A 272 -17.11 28.22 -42.38
N ILE A 273 -16.49 29.34 -41.98
CA ILE A 273 -15.37 29.35 -41.06
C ILE A 273 -15.81 28.86 -39.67
N ALA A 274 -16.98 29.25 -39.18
CA ALA A 274 -17.52 28.76 -37.93
C ALA A 274 -17.73 27.23 -37.97
N LEU A 275 -18.23 26.69 -39.08
CA LEU A 275 -18.37 25.24 -39.28
C LEU A 275 -17.00 24.53 -39.17
N ILE A 276 -15.95 25.04 -39.82
CA ILE A 276 -14.60 24.45 -39.74
C ILE A 276 -14.08 24.44 -38.29
N ASN A 277 -14.32 25.53 -37.55
CA ASN A 277 -13.95 25.59 -36.13
C ASN A 277 -14.71 24.56 -35.27
N TYR A 278 -16.02 24.38 -35.48
CA TYR A 278 -16.81 23.35 -34.80
C TYR A 278 -16.28 21.94 -35.10
N MET A 279 -15.91 21.67 -36.36
CA MET A 279 -15.30 20.37 -36.72
C MET A 279 -14.00 20.10 -35.94
N SER A 280 -13.14 21.11 -35.82
CA SER A 280 -11.92 21.01 -35.06
C SER A 280 -12.18 20.77 -33.56
N GLN A 281 -13.20 21.42 -32.98
CA GLN A 281 -13.59 21.19 -31.58
C GLN A 281 -14.12 19.76 -31.36
N ILE A 282 -14.91 19.22 -32.30
CA ILE A 282 -15.39 17.83 -32.23
C ILE A 282 -14.22 16.86 -32.19
N LEU A 283 -13.23 16.99 -33.10
CA LEU A 283 -12.06 16.13 -33.13
C LEU A 283 -11.30 16.13 -31.78
N ILE A 284 -10.96 17.33 -31.30
CA ILE A 284 -10.19 17.47 -30.05
C ILE A 284 -10.92 16.81 -28.86
N ASN A 285 -12.24 17.01 -28.77
CA ASN A 285 -13.01 16.48 -27.65
C ASN A 285 -13.27 14.97 -27.76
N LEU A 286 -13.39 14.41 -28.98
CA LEU A 286 -13.47 12.95 -29.18
C LEU A 286 -12.17 12.25 -28.74
N LEU A 287 -11.01 12.81 -29.09
CA LEU A 287 -9.72 12.27 -28.62
C LEU A 287 -9.60 12.35 -27.10
N ARG A 288 -10.04 13.45 -26.48
CA ARG A 288 -10.07 13.59 -25.00
C ARG A 288 -10.98 12.58 -24.32
N ILE A 289 -12.12 12.22 -24.95
CA ILE A 289 -13.01 11.16 -24.42
C ILE A 289 -12.28 9.82 -24.39
N ALA A 290 -11.50 9.49 -25.42
CA ALA A 290 -10.73 8.25 -25.46
C ALA A 290 -9.72 8.16 -24.29
N ASP A 291 -8.94 9.22 -24.05
CA ASP A 291 -8.00 9.30 -22.93
C ASP A 291 -8.71 9.23 -21.57
N LEU A 292 -9.87 9.87 -21.47
CA LEU A 292 -10.70 9.83 -20.26
C LEU A 292 -11.14 8.41 -19.93
N VAL A 293 -11.65 7.66 -20.93
CA VAL A 293 -12.09 6.25 -20.75
C VAL A 293 -10.96 5.40 -20.20
N ILE A 294 -9.75 5.52 -20.76
CA ILE A 294 -8.56 4.78 -20.28
C ILE A 294 -8.26 5.15 -18.82
N SER A 295 -8.24 6.44 -18.51
CA SER A 295 -7.90 6.93 -17.16
C SER A 295 -8.94 6.52 -16.12
N VAL A 296 -10.22 6.61 -16.46
CA VAL A 296 -11.33 6.17 -15.58
C VAL A 296 -11.27 4.65 -15.37
N THR A 297 -11.02 3.87 -16.41
CA THR A 297 -10.91 2.40 -16.29
C THR A 297 -9.78 2.01 -15.33
N ARG A 298 -8.62 2.65 -15.41
CA ARG A 298 -7.50 2.43 -14.47
C ARG A 298 -7.88 2.81 -13.04
N ALA A 299 -8.53 3.96 -12.86
CA ALA A 299 -8.98 4.42 -11.56
C ALA A 299 -10.02 3.47 -10.95
N LEU A 300 -10.95 2.94 -11.76
CA LEU A 300 -11.94 1.95 -11.33
C LEU A 300 -11.26 0.66 -10.87
N ALA A 301 -10.29 0.14 -11.62
CA ALA A 301 -9.54 -1.05 -11.25
C ALA A 301 -8.77 -0.86 -9.92
N SER A 302 -8.08 0.28 -9.76
CA SER A 302 -7.42 0.63 -8.49
C SER A 302 -8.41 0.77 -7.34
N GLY A 303 -9.58 1.36 -7.59
CA GLY A 303 -10.66 1.49 -6.60
C GLY A 303 -11.22 0.14 -6.14
N VAL A 304 -11.32 -0.85 -7.03
CA VAL A 304 -11.71 -2.22 -6.68
C VAL A 304 -10.69 -2.82 -5.72
N ARG A 305 -9.40 -2.77 -6.06
CA ARG A 305 -8.32 -3.31 -5.21
C ARG A 305 -8.25 -2.66 -3.83
N VAL A 306 -8.44 -1.33 -3.73
CA VAL A 306 -8.52 -0.63 -2.44
C VAL A 306 -9.77 -1.07 -1.67
N SER A 307 -10.91 -1.25 -2.36
CA SER A 307 -12.15 -1.70 -1.74
C SER A 307 -12.08 -3.15 -1.24
N GLU A 308 -11.27 -4.01 -1.86
CA GLU A 308 -11.01 -5.38 -1.38
C GLU A 308 -10.37 -5.34 -0.01
N ILE A 309 -9.33 -4.54 0.20
CA ILE A 309 -8.71 -4.38 1.53
C ILE A 309 -9.73 -3.83 2.55
N LEU A 310 -10.45 -2.76 2.20
CA LEU A 310 -11.45 -2.16 3.10
C LEU A 310 -12.63 -3.09 3.47
N ASN A 311 -12.86 -4.14 2.70
CA ASN A 311 -13.89 -5.13 2.98
C ASN A 311 -13.32 -6.44 3.56
N THR A 312 -12.00 -6.56 3.73
CA THR A 312 -11.40 -7.71 4.42
C THR A 312 -11.86 -7.70 5.87
N PRO A 313 -12.58 -8.69 6.34
CA PRO A 313 -12.99 -8.75 7.75
C PRO A 313 -11.77 -9.07 8.61
N THR A 314 -11.67 -8.48 9.79
CA THR A 314 -10.74 -8.98 10.80
C THR A 314 -11.26 -10.27 11.39
N THR A 315 -10.40 -11.28 11.52
CA THR A 315 -10.77 -12.58 12.14
C THR A 315 -10.64 -12.53 13.66
N MET A 316 -9.88 -11.57 14.20
CA MET A 316 -9.67 -11.42 15.63
C MET A 316 -10.53 -10.28 16.18
N ALA A 317 -11.46 -10.63 17.06
CA ALA A 317 -12.26 -9.63 17.76
C ALA A 317 -11.53 -9.09 18.99
N ASP A 318 -11.61 -7.77 19.20
CA ASP A 318 -11.21 -7.14 20.46
C ASP A 318 -12.45 -7.10 21.37
N PRO A 319 -12.53 -7.94 22.41
CA PRO A 319 -13.68 -7.93 23.30
C PRO A 319 -13.72 -6.61 24.08
N ALA A 320 -14.92 -6.03 24.19
CA ALA A 320 -15.16 -4.81 24.96
C ALA A 320 -15.11 -5.01 26.49
N ALA A 321 -14.63 -6.16 26.98
CA ALA A 321 -14.63 -6.51 28.38
C ALA A 321 -13.71 -5.58 29.21
N ALA A 322 -14.19 -5.16 30.35
CA ALA A 322 -13.38 -4.52 31.39
C ALA A 322 -12.27 -5.47 31.87
N GLY A 323 -11.13 -4.91 32.30
CA GLY A 323 -9.94 -5.66 32.67
C GLY A 323 -10.23 -6.89 33.54
N LEU A 324 -9.77 -8.04 33.07
CA LEU A 324 -9.86 -9.29 33.80
C LEU A 324 -8.75 -9.34 34.85
N GLU A 325 -9.13 -9.70 36.09
CA GLU A 325 -8.19 -9.90 37.19
C GLU A 325 -7.61 -11.32 37.14
N PRO A 326 -6.30 -11.52 37.41
CA PRO A 326 -5.70 -12.85 37.51
C PRO A 326 -6.43 -13.74 38.52
N VAL A 327 -6.74 -14.98 38.14
CA VAL A 327 -7.30 -15.96 39.06
C VAL A 327 -6.20 -16.48 39.98
N ALA A 328 -6.39 -16.37 41.29
CA ALA A 328 -5.39 -16.79 42.27
C ALA A 328 -5.04 -18.27 42.09
N GLY A 329 -3.72 -18.58 42.06
CA GLY A 329 -3.21 -19.93 41.88
C GLY A 329 -3.24 -20.50 40.46
N SER A 330 -3.72 -19.71 39.46
CA SER A 330 -3.67 -20.14 38.07
C SER A 330 -2.27 -20.00 37.46
N PRO A 331 -1.95 -20.81 36.42
CA PRO A 331 -0.76 -20.62 35.62
C PRO A 331 -0.71 -19.23 34.95
N ALA A 332 0.49 -18.68 34.77
CA ALA A 332 0.68 -17.44 33.99
C ALA A 332 0.30 -17.64 32.53
N ALA A 333 0.65 -18.79 31.97
CA ALA A 333 0.23 -19.22 30.64
C ALA A 333 -0.03 -20.72 30.63
N ALA A 334 -1.09 -21.17 30.00
CA ALA A 334 -1.40 -22.58 29.81
C ALA A 334 -1.95 -22.83 28.40
N PHE A 335 -1.48 -23.91 27.79
CA PHE A 335 -1.99 -24.45 26.53
C PHE A 335 -2.75 -25.73 26.85
N ASP A 336 -3.92 -25.89 26.26
CA ASP A 336 -4.83 -27.01 26.47
C ASP A 336 -5.21 -27.58 25.10
N HIS A 337 -4.51 -28.65 24.68
CA HIS A 337 -4.68 -29.33 23.40
C HIS A 337 -4.67 -28.38 22.17
N VAL A 338 -3.70 -27.48 22.13
CA VAL A 338 -3.61 -26.41 21.11
C VAL A 338 -3.07 -26.95 19.79
N THR A 339 -3.86 -26.78 18.73
CA THR A 339 -3.42 -27.01 17.34
C THR A 339 -3.57 -25.71 16.55
N PHE A 340 -2.56 -25.38 15.74
CA PHE A 340 -2.55 -24.17 14.93
C PHE A 340 -1.96 -24.40 13.55
N THR A 341 -2.59 -23.80 12.52
CA THR A 341 -2.15 -23.82 11.13
C THR A 341 -2.18 -22.41 10.56
N TYR A 342 -1.06 -21.95 9.99
CA TYR A 342 -1.03 -20.67 9.28
C TYR A 342 -1.92 -20.71 8.03
N ARG A 343 -2.55 -19.59 7.71
CA ARG A 343 -3.39 -19.49 6.52
C ARG A 343 -2.60 -19.78 5.24
N GLY A 344 -3.01 -20.81 4.49
CA GLY A 344 -2.35 -21.24 3.26
C GLY A 344 -1.18 -22.21 3.47
N ALA A 345 -0.87 -22.62 4.70
CA ALA A 345 0.10 -23.68 4.96
C ALA A 345 -0.48 -25.05 4.62
N GLY A 346 0.38 -25.98 4.20
CA GLY A 346 -0.01 -27.36 3.84
C GLY A 346 -0.26 -28.29 5.03
N GLY A 347 0.05 -27.85 6.27
CA GLY A 347 -0.11 -28.65 7.49
C GLY A 347 -0.04 -27.78 8.76
N PRO A 348 -0.36 -28.36 9.92
CA PRO A 348 -0.31 -27.65 11.19
C PRO A 348 1.14 -27.31 11.58
N SER A 349 1.32 -26.12 12.16
CA SER A 349 2.61 -25.66 12.73
C SER A 349 2.75 -26.01 14.21
N LEU A 350 1.63 -26.26 14.89
CA LEU A 350 1.55 -26.87 16.21
C LEU A 350 0.41 -27.88 16.21
N THR A 351 0.67 -29.03 16.84
CA THR A 351 -0.29 -30.14 16.92
C THR A 351 -0.40 -30.64 18.35
N ASP A 352 -1.59 -30.49 18.93
CA ASP A 352 -1.96 -31.04 20.26
C ASP A 352 -1.00 -30.67 21.38
N VAL A 353 -0.57 -29.39 21.45
CA VAL A 353 0.39 -28.89 22.43
C VAL A 353 -0.33 -28.57 23.74
N SER A 354 0.14 -29.15 24.84
CA SER A 354 -0.36 -28.90 26.20
C SER A 354 0.78 -28.70 27.18
N PHE A 355 0.78 -27.58 27.91
CA PHE A 355 1.74 -27.27 28.98
C PHE A 355 1.18 -26.17 29.89
N ALA A 356 1.82 -25.96 31.04
CA ALA A 356 1.49 -24.87 31.96
C ALA A 356 2.73 -24.24 32.57
N ALA A 357 2.84 -22.91 32.44
CA ALA A 357 3.91 -22.09 33.05
C ALA A 357 3.38 -21.37 34.29
N ARG A 358 4.09 -21.44 35.40
CA ARG A 358 3.69 -20.78 36.65
C ARG A 358 4.13 -19.30 36.66
N PRO A 359 3.45 -18.43 37.43
CA PRO A 359 3.89 -17.06 37.60
C PRO A 359 5.33 -16.98 38.18
N GLY A 360 6.17 -16.14 37.56
CA GLY A 360 7.58 -15.95 37.96
C GLY A 360 8.56 -17.02 37.47
N GLU A 361 8.07 -17.99 36.68
CA GLU A 361 8.91 -19.07 36.13
C GLU A 361 9.62 -18.64 34.84
N THR A 362 10.82 -19.15 34.62
CA THR A 362 11.51 -19.04 33.32
C THR A 362 11.29 -20.32 32.54
N VAL A 363 10.60 -20.23 31.43
CA VAL A 363 10.29 -21.32 30.50
C VAL A 363 11.25 -21.25 29.31
N GLY A 364 12.07 -22.26 29.14
CA GLY A 364 12.90 -22.43 27.95
C GLY A 364 12.10 -23.08 26.84
N VAL A 365 12.16 -22.55 25.60
CA VAL A 365 11.55 -23.20 24.43
C VAL A 365 12.65 -23.52 23.42
N ILE A 366 12.87 -24.82 23.16
CA ILE A 366 13.92 -25.29 22.27
C ILE A 366 13.41 -26.29 21.24
N GLY A 367 14.12 -26.42 20.13
CA GLY A 367 13.79 -27.34 19.03
C GLY A 367 14.50 -26.92 17.74
N GLY A 368 14.41 -27.75 16.72
CA GLY A 368 14.98 -27.48 15.41
C GLY A 368 14.36 -26.25 14.71
N THR A 369 14.96 -25.84 13.59
CA THR A 369 14.35 -24.79 12.75
C THR A 369 13.02 -25.31 12.19
N GLY A 370 11.95 -24.52 12.28
CA GLY A 370 10.62 -24.93 11.82
C GLY A 370 9.82 -25.77 12.80
N SER A 371 10.33 -26.08 14.01
CA SER A 371 9.60 -26.90 15.00
C SER A 371 8.42 -26.22 15.68
N GLY A 372 8.07 -24.97 15.35
CA GLY A 372 6.91 -24.26 15.91
C GLY A 372 7.19 -23.34 17.10
N LYS A 373 8.46 -23.08 17.48
CA LYS A 373 8.83 -22.25 18.64
C LYS A 373 8.25 -20.84 18.61
N THR A 374 8.49 -20.10 17.54
CA THR A 374 7.94 -18.75 17.33
C THR A 374 6.40 -18.78 17.29
N THR A 375 5.83 -19.80 16.65
CA THR A 375 4.36 -19.99 16.61
C THR A 375 3.77 -20.15 18.02
N LEU A 376 4.44 -20.90 18.90
CA LEU A 376 4.01 -21.07 20.29
C LEU A 376 3.94 -19.72 21.02
N VAL A 377 5.01 -18.92 20.95
CA VAL A 377 5.05 -17.64 21.66
C VAL A 377 4.19 -16.57 21.00
N ASP A 378 3.96 -16.63 19.69
CA ASP A 378 3.01 -15.78 18.98
C ASP A 378 1.56 -16.03 19.42
N LEU A 379 1.21 -17.28 19.77
CA LEU A 379 -0.09 -17.62 20.35
C LEU A 379 -0.21 -17.12 21.80
N VAL A 380 0.89 -17.16 22.60
CA VAL A 380 0.93 -16.53 23.94
C VAL A 380 0.71 -15.02 23.84
N ALA A 381 1.27 -14.38 22.80
CA ALA A 381 1.10 -12.94 22.56
C ALA A 381 -0.25 -12.59 21.92
N ARG A 382 -1.07 -13.57 21.56
CA ARG A 382 -2.28 -13.44 20.77
C ARG A 382 -2.05 -12.62 19.48
N PHE A 383 -1.03 -12.99 18.73
CA PHE A 383 -0.86 -12.51 17.35
C PHE A 383 -1.74 -13.30 16.39
N TYR A 384 -2.04 -14.54 16.77
CA TYR A 384 -2.98 -15.45 16.11
C TYR A 384 -3.88 -16.10 17.17
N ASP A 385 -5.07 -16.50 16.79
CA ASP A 385 -5.93 -17.33 17.62
C ASP A 385 -5.70 -18.81 17.27
N ALA A 386 -5.75 -19.70 18.27
CA ALA A 386 -5.60 -21.14 18.07
C ALA A 386 -6.71 -21.69 17.16
N GLY A 387 -6.35 -22.65 16.29
CA GLY A 387 -7.31 -23.34 15.43
C GLY A 387 -8.22 -24.30 16.21
N SER A 388 -7.66 -25.00 17.22
CA SER A 388 -8.39 -25.80 18.19
C SER A 388 -7.66 -25.80 19.53
N GLY A 389 -8.34 -26.21 20.60
CA GLY A 389 -7.85 -26.10 21.96
C GLY A 389 -8.02 -24.69 22.53
N ALA A 390 -7.35 -24.40 23.63
CA ALA A 390 -7.42 -23.12 24.33
C ALA A 390 -6.05 -22.65 24.82
N VAL A 391 -5.74 -21.37 24.64
CA VAL A 391 -4.63 -20.69 25.29
C VAL A 391 -5.21 -19.85 26.42
N ARG A 392 -4.70 -20.04 27.63
CA ARG A 392 -5.15 -19.32 28.82
C ARG A 392 -4.01 -18.52 29.43
N LEU A 393 -4.30 -17.32 29.87
CA LEU A 393 -3.40 -16.49 30.66
C LEU A 393 -4.04 -16.17 32.01
N PHE A 394 -3.32 -16.42 33.09
CA PHE A 394 -3.77 -16.20 34.47
C PHE A 394 -5.19 -16.73 34.72
N GLY A 395 -5.52 -17.92 34.15
CA GLY A 395 -6.77 -18.63 34.34
C GLY A 395 -7.89 -18.31 33.36
N HIS A 396 -7.79 -17.24 32.57
CA HIS A 396 -8.80 -16.84 31.56
C HIS A 396 -8.35 -17.22 30.14
N ASP A 397 -9.29 -17.50 29.27
CA ASP A 397 -9.01 -17.67 27.84
C ASP A 397 -8.43 -16.36 27.27
N ILE A 398 -7.37 -16.47 26.48
CA ILE A 398 -6.70 -15.31 25.92
C ILE A 398 -7.62 -14.46 25.03
N ARG A 399 -8.68 -15.07 24.47
CA ARG A 399 -9.69 -14.42 23.64
C ARG A 399 -10.61 -13.49 24.42
N ASP A 400 -10.71 -13.66 25.73
CA ASP A 400 -11.54 -12.83 26.61
C ASP A 400 -10.85 -11.52 27.02
N TYR A 401 -9.53 -11.44 26.88
CA TYR A 401 -8.77 -10.22 27.15
C TYR A 401 -8.88 -9.21 26.01
N SER A 402 -9.02 -7.91 26.36
CA SER A 402 -8.83 -6.85 25.38
C SER A 402 -7.37 -6.78 24.91
N PHE A 403 -7.16 -6.38 23.65
CA PHE A 403 -5.79 -6.21 23.14
C PHE A 403 -4.99 -5.20 23.98
N ALA A 404 -5.63 -4.12 24.43
CA ALA A 404 -4.98 -3.14 25.30
C ALA A 404 -4.48 -3.73 26.62
N GLN A 405 -5.22 -4.68 27.21
CA GLN A 405 -4.80 -5.39 28.42
C GLN A 405 -3.66 -6.36 28.11
N LEU A 406 -3.76 -7.17 27.08
CA LEU A 406 -2.69 -8.10 26.66
C LEU A 406 -1.37 -7.37 26.41
N ARG A 407 -1.40 -6.23 25.70
CA ARG A 407 -0.18 -5.46 25.38
C ARG A 407 0.47 -4.80 26.61
N ARG A 408 -0.27 -4.61 27.70
CA ARG A 408 0.31 -4.18 28.99
C ARG A 408 0.88 -5.35 29.79
N MET A 409 0.27 -6.53 29.67
CA MET A 409 0.70 -7.72 30.42
C MET A 409 1.89 -8.43 29.78
N ILE A 410 2.05 -8.34 28.47
CA ILE A 410 3.03 -9.11 27.71
C ILE A 410 4.02 -8.17 27.03
N GLY A 411 5.29 -8.30 27.41
CA GLY A 411 6.42 -7.71 26.67
C GLY A 411 6.96 -8.73 25.67
N ILE A 412 7.17 -8.32 24.43
CA ILE A 412 7.72 -9.21 23.40
C ILE A 412 8.95 -8.60 22.74
N VAL A 413 9.99 -9.42 22.60
CA VAL A 413 11.20 -9.12 21.85
C VAL A 413 11.25 -10.08 20.66
N PRO A 414 10.97 -9.61 19.45
CA PRO A 414 10.98 -10.45 18.26
C PRO A 414 12.40 -10.86 17.87
N GLN A 415 12.52 -11.93 17.11
CA GLN A 415 13.79 -12.44 16.58
C GLN A 415 14.57 -11.36 15.81
N GLN A 416 13.88 -10.56 15.00
CA GLN A 416 14.47 -9.42 14.30
C GLN A 416 14.30 -8.13 15.12
N ALA A 417 15.42 -7.55 15.58
CA ALA A 417 15.41 -6.28 16.26
C ALA A 417 15.03 -5.13 15.31
N VAL A 418 13.89 -4.47 15.57
CA VAL A 418 13.40 -3.31 14.82
C VAL A 418 13.39 -2.10 15.74
N LEU A 419 14.11 -1.04 15.32
CA LEU A 419 14.07 0.28 15.95
C LEU A 419 13.41 1.29 14.98
N PHE A 420 12.66 2.23 15.53
CA PHE A 420 12.03 3.30 14.78
C PHE A 420 12.94 4.53 14.74
N THR A 421 12.87 5.27 13.65
CA THR A 421 13.56 6.55 13.48
C THR A 421 13.09 7.55 14.54
N GLY A 422 14.01 8.25 15.15
CA GLY A 422 13.77 9.20 16.25
C GLY A 422 14.93 9.15 17.24
N THR A 423 14.66 9.19 18.54
CA THR A 423 15.67 9.06 19.60
C THR A 423 15.61 7.69 20.27
N ILE A 424 16.61 7.36 21.09
CA ILE A 424 16.54 6.18 21.97
C ILE A 424 15.36 6.33 22.92
N ARG A 425 15.14 7.52 23.50
CA ARG A 425 14.00 7.86 24.35
C ARG A 425 12.67 7.55 23.65
N ASP A 426 12.47 8.03 22.43
CA ASP A 426 11.24 7.78 21.66
C ASP A 426 11.01 6.28 21.49
N ASN A 427 12.05 5.51 21.21
CA ASN A 427 11.96 4.06 21.09
C ASN A 427 11.57 3.37 22.42
N MET A 428 12.08 3.84 23.57
CA MET A 428 11.73 3.31 24.89
C MET A 428 10.28 3.67 25.26
N GLN A 429 9.88 4.90 25.03
CA GLN A 429 8.53 5.40 25.31
C GLN A 429 7.46 4.83 24.37
N TRP A 430 7.86 4.14 23.29
CA TRP A 430 6.90 3.47 22.39
C TRP A 430 6.00 2.47 23.12
N ALA A 431 6.54 1.73 24.09
CA ALA A 431 5.79 0.77 24.89
C ALA A 431 5.13 1.38 26.13
N ALA A 432 5.69 2.48 26.65
CA ALA A 432 5.22 3.22 27.83
C ALA A 432 5.40 4.73 27.60
N PRO A 433 4.41 5.43 27.01
CA PRO A 433 4.55 6.85 26.63
C PRO A 433 4.89 7.81 27.77
N ASN A 434 4.56 7.45 29.01
CA ASN A 434 4.81 8.26 30.19
C ASN A 434 5.99 7.77 31.03
N ALA A 435 6.82 6.86 30.50
CA ALA A 435 7.97 6.34 31.23
C ALA A 435 8.95 7.46 31.59
N THR A 436 9.39 7.46 32.83
CA THR A 436 10.39 8.38 33.35
C THR A 436 11.79 7.96 32.89
N ASP A 437 12.75 8.89 32.97
CA ASP A 437 14.15 8.58 32.63
C ASP A 437 14.72 7.46 33.54
N ASP A 438 14.36 7.45 34.82
CA ASP A 438 14.80 6.42 35.76
C ASP A 438 14.28 5.02 35.39
N GLU A 439 13.01 4.92 34.94
CA GLU A 439 12.45 3.65 34.46
C GLU A 439 13.12 3.18 33.17
N ILE A 440 13.41 4.12 32.26
CA ILE A 440 14.13 3.83 31.02
C ILE A 440 15.56 3.35 31.33
N TRP A 441 16.29 4.03 32.24
CA TRP A 441 17.62 3.62 32.61
C TRP A 441 17.64 2.27 33.32
N ALA A 442 16.68 2.00 34.20
CA ALA A 442 16.54 0.70 34.84
C ALA A 442 16.35 -0.43 33.82
N ALA A 443 15.51 -0.24 32.82
CA ALA A 443 15.30 -1.20 31.73
C ALA A 443 16.56 -1.37 30.86
N LEU A 444 17.29 -0.29 30.58
CA LEU A 444 18.56 -0.33 29.84
C LEU A 444 19.65 -1.06 30.63
N GLU A 445 19.69 -0.94 31.97
CA GLU A 445 20.62 -1.69 32.82
C GLU A 445 20.33 -3.19 32.81
N ILE A 446 19.06 -3.59 32.94
CA ILE A 446 18.67 -5.01 32.84
C ILE A 446 19.06 -5.57 31.47
N ALA A 447 18.77 -4.81 30.38
CA ALA A 447 19.09 -5.20 29.00
C ALA A 447 20.59 -5.11 28.65
N GLN A 448 21.47 -4.79 29.61
CA GLN A 448 22.91 -4.59 29.41
C GLN A 448 23.22 -3.52 28.33
N ALA A 449 22.34 -2.49 28.22
CA ALA A 449 22.46 -1.45 27.22
C ALA A 449 22.95 -0.11 27.80
N ALA A 450 22.89 0.09 29.11
CA ALA A 450 23.13 1.37 29.74
C ALA A 450 24.52 1.96 29.43
N ASP A 451 25.58 1.13 29.44
CA ASP A 451 26.94 1.61 29.23
C ASP A 451 27.18 2.21 27.85
N PHE A 452 26.73 1.50 26.79
CA PHE A 452 26.92 2.04 25.46
C PHE A 452 25.98 3.23 25.15
N VAL A 453 24.81 3.30 25.81
CA VAL A 453 23.91 4.46 25.69
C VAL A 453 24.52 5.68 26.39
N ARG A 454 25.05 5.51 27.60
CA ARG A 454 25.78 6.59 28.30
C ARG A 454 27.00 7.10 27.51
N GLY A 455 27.65 6.23 26.74
CA GLY A 455 28.77 6.59 25.88
C GLY A 455 28.41 7.29 24.60
N LYS A 456 27.12 7.41 24.26
CA LYS A 456 26.67 8.14 23.05
C LYS A 456 26.48 9.63 23.31
N PRO A 457 26.83 10.52 22.35
CA PRO A 457 26.42 11.92 22.42
C PRO A 457 24.90 12.04 22.51
N GLY A 458 24.40 12.75 23.53
CA GLY A 458 22.97 12.90 23.77
C GLY A 458 22.32 11.77 24.60
N MET A 459 23.04 10.69 24.93
CA MET A 459 22.53 9.57 25.75
C MET A 459 21.15 9.06 25.28
N LEU A 460 20.10 9.28 26.08
CA LEU A 460 18.73 8.89 25.70
C LEU A 460 18.20 9.66 24.47
N ASP A 461 18.69 10.86 24.23
CA ASP A 461 18.29 11.69 23.10
C ASP A 461 19.18 11.47 21.85
N ALA A 462 20.09 10.47 21.90
CA ALA A 462 20.87 10.06 20.74
C ALA A 462 19.97 9.54 19.62
N GLU A 463 20.29 9.97 18.39
CA GLU A 463 19.51 9.68 17.20
C GLU A 463 19.56 8.19 16.82
N VAL A 464 18.39 7.65 16.43
CA VAL A 464 18.17 6.33 15.85
C VAL A 464 17.79 6.50 14.40
N GLU A 465 18.68 6.08 13.48
CA GLU A 465 18.39 6.08 12.05
C GLU A 465 17.37 5.00 11.67
N THR A 466 16.86 5.07 10.45
CA THR A 466 15.90 4.10 9.90
C THR A 466 16.35 2.65 10.15
N ALA A 467 15.54 1.88 10.84
CA ALA A 467 15.80 0.50 11.26
C ALA A 467 17.05 0.35 12.16
N GLY A 468 17.50 1.42 12.81
CA GLY A 468 18.66 1.40 13.72
C GLY A 468 19.98 1.10 13.03
N ARG A 469 20.20 1.54 11.80
CA ARG A 469 21.41 1.24 11.01
C ARG A 469 22.69 1.76 11.64
N ASN A 470 22.60 2.79 12.44
CA ASN A 470 23.73 3.37 13.21
C ASN A 470 24.08 2.61 14.50
N PHE A 471 23.43 1.45 14.73
CA PHE A 471 23.73 0.54 15.86
C PHE A 471 24.19 -0.82 15.34
N SER A 472 25.07 -1.50 16.10
CA SER A 472 25.42 -2.89 15.81
C SER A 472 24.22 -3.83 16.06
N GLY A 473 24.27 -5.06 15.53
CA GLY A 473 23.19 -6.05 15.74
C GLY A 473 22.88 -6.28 17.23
N GLY A 474 23.90 -6.50 18.04
CA GLY A 474 23.74 -6.68 19.48
C GLY A 474 23.26 -5.43 20.22
N GLN A 475 23.64 -4.22 19.78
CA GLN A 475 23.12 -2.98 20.34
C GLN A 475 21.63 -2.81 20.04
N ARG A 476 21.22 -3.05 18.79
CA ARG A 476 19.79 -3.03 18.43
C ARG A 476 18.98 -4.01 19.24
N GLN A 477 19.48 -5.23 19.41
CA GLN A 477 18.80 -6.27 20.16
C GLN A 477 18.62 -5.85 21.64
N ARG A 478 19.69 -5.35 22.29
CA ARG A 478 19.62 -4.87 23.68
C ARG A 478 18.64 -3.71 23.84
N LEU A 479 18.60 -2.76 22.91
CA LEU A 479 17.60 -1.68 22.93
C LEU A 479 16.18 -2.22 22.75
N THR A 480 15.97 -3.23 21.91
CA THR A 480 14.65 -3.85 21.74
C THR A 480 14.22 -4.61 23.02
N ILE A 481 15.16 -5.26 23.71
CA ILE A 481 14.91 -5.90 25.01
C ILE A 481 14.57 -4.83 26.06
N ALA A 482 15.33 -3.74 26.14
CA ALA A 482 15.05 -2.64 27.07
C ALA A 482 13.63 -2.08 26.83
N ARG A 483 13.27 -1.83 25.58
CA ARG A 483 11.92 -1.35 25.23
C ARG A 483 10.81 -2.26 25.73
N ALA A 484 10.99 -3.58 25.64
CA ALA A 484 10.02 -4.55 26.14
C ALA A 484 9.93 -4.59 27.66
N LEU A 485 10.99 -4.19 28.37
CA LEU A 485 11.08 -4.17 29.84
C LEU A 485 10.55 -2.87 30.47
N VAL A 486 10.57 -1.73 29.75
CA VAL A 486 10.11 -0.43 30.28
C VAL A 486 8.72 -0.51 30.92
N PRO A 487 7.69 -1.16 30.30
CA PRO A 487 6.35 -1.27 30.89
C PRO A 487 6.25 -2.26 32.06
N GLN A 488 7.32 -2.94 32.46
CA GLN A 488 7.35 -3.97 33.50
C GLN A 488 6.28 -5.05 33.31
N PRO A 489 6.30 -5.79 32.18
CA PRO A 489 5.25 -6.76 31.85
C PRO A 489 5.22 -7.93 32.83
N GLN A 490 4.07 -8.60 32.96
CA GLN A 490 3.91 -9.82 33.77
C GLN A 490 4.49 -11.04 33.06
N ILE A 491 4.46 -11.05 31.72
CA ILE A 491 5.05 -12.08 30.87
C ILE A 491 6.02 -11.40 29.90
N LEU A 492 7.25 -11.88 29.82
CA LEU A 492 8.26 -11.44 28.87
C LEU A 492 8.58 -12.57 27.89
N ILE A 493 8.46 -12.30 26.61
CA ILE A 493 8.79 -13.24 25.54
C ILE A 493 10.07 -12.75 24.85
N LEU A 494 11.09 -13.60 24.83
CA LEU A 494 12.38 -13.38 24.18
C LEU A 494 12.52 -14.40 23.04
N ASP A 495 12.11 -14.03 21.81
CA ASP A 495 12.17 -14.94 20.66
C ASP A 495 13.54 -14.84 19.98
N ASP A 496 14.38 -15.87 20.19
CA ASP A 496 15.78 -16.02 19.71
C ASP A 496 16.63 -14.74 19.84
N SER A 497 16.27 -13.94 20.85
CA SER A 497 16.84 -12.61 21.07
C SER A 497 18.31 -12.62 21.49
N ALA A 498 18.82 -13.77 21.93
CA ALA A 498 20.22 -13.97 22.32
C ALA A 498 21.15 -14.28 21.14
N SER A 499 20.62 -14.60 19.95
CA SER A 499 21.41 -15.02 18.79
C SER A 499 22.38 -13.93 18.29
N ALA A 500 22.03 -12.65 18.48
CA ALA A 500 22.86 -11.50 18.10
C ALA A 500 23.80 -11.02 19.22
N LEU A 501 23.75 -11.63 20.41
CA LEU A 501 24.58 -11.28 21.57
C LEU A 501 25.80 -12.21 21.68
N ASP A 502 26.90 -11.67 22.20
CA ASP A 502 28.01 -12.48 22.64
C ASP A 502 27.67 -13.23 23.94
N PHE A 503 28.40 -14.31 24.22
CA PHE A 503 28.13 -15.19 25.36
C PHE A 503 28.16 -14.48 26.71
N ALA A 504 29.06 -13.51 26.91
CA ALA A 504 29.20 -12.78 28.18
C ALA A 504 27.99 -11.85 28.39
N THR A 505 27.58 -11.11 27.36
CA THR A 505 26.42 -10.23 27.40
C THR A 505 25.12 -11.03 27.60
N ASP A 506 24.96 -12.16 26.92
CA ASP A 506 23.80 -13.05 27.09
C ASP A 506 23.72 -13.62 28.52
N ALA A 507 24.84 -14.07 29.08
CA ALA A 507 24.89 -14.56 30.45
C ALA A 507 24.56 -13.45 31.47
N ALA A 508 25.11 -12.24 31.30
CA ALA A 508 24.82 -11.08 32.14
C ALA A 508 23.35 -10.64 32.06
N LEU A 509 22.79 -10.62 30.85
CA LEU A 509 21.37 -10.34 30.64
C LEU A 509 20.46 -11.31 31.39
N ARG A 510 20.72 -12.61 31.26
CA ARG A 510 19.94 -13.65 31.98
C ARG A 510 20.07 -13.55 33.49
N ALA A 511 21.26 -13.27 34.01
CA ALA A 511 21.46 -13.03 35.42
C ALA A 511 20.67 -11.80 35.91
N ALA A 512 20.73 -10.69 35.16
CA ALA A 512 19.99 -9.48 35.48
C ALA A 512 18.47 -9.69 35.41
N LEU A 513 17.98 -10.42 34.43
CA LEU A 513 16.55 -10.79 34.32
C LEU A 513 16.11 -11.58 35.55
N LYS A 514 16.86 -12.64 35.95
CA LYS A 514 16.50 -13.47 37.10
C LYS A 514 16.50 -12.69 38.42
N GLU A 515 17.43 -11.74 38.59
CA GLU A 515 17.57 -10.96 39.83
C GLU A 515 16.60 -9.78 39.90
N LYS A 516 16.45 -9.02 38.79
CA LYS A 516 15.77 -7.72 38.79
C LYS A 516 14.29 -7.80 38.33
N THR A 517 13.83 -8.94 37.81
CA THR A 517 12.45 -9.12 37.34
C THR A 517 11.69 -10.21 38.11
N ARG A 518 11.85 -10.22 39.46
CA ARG A 518 11.17 -11.19 40.32
C ARG A 518 9.66 -11.11 40.16
N GLY A 519 9.02 -12.27 39.88
CA GLY A 519 7.57 -12.37 39.64
C GLY A 519 7.16 -12.27 38.17
N MET A 520 8.05 -11.86 37.27
CA MET A 520 7.81 -11.87 35.84
C MET A 520 8.04 -13.30 35.29
N THR A 521 7.09 -13.79 34.50
CA THR A 521 7.23 -15.06 33.77
C THR A 521 7.99 -14.82 32.47
N VAL A 522 9.05 -15.56 32.19
CA VAL A 522 9.92 -15.36 31.04
C VAL A 522 9.85 -16.56 30.09
N PHE A 523 9.42 -16.35 28.85
CA PHE A 523 9.56 -17.33 27.76
C PHE A 523 10.85 -17.04 27.01
N LEU A 524 11.82 -17.93 27.12
CA LEU A 524 13.11 -17.83 26.46
C LEU A 524 13.19 -18.82 25.30
N VAL A 525 12.91 -18.35 24.11
CA VAL A 525 13.01 -19.16 22.88
C VAL A 525 14.45 -19.12 22.38
N SER A 526 15.05 -20.27 22.16
CA SER A 526 16.39 -20.35 21.59
C SER A 526 16.63 -21.67 20.87
N GLN A 527 17.56 -21.65 19.91
CA GLN A 527 18.14 -22.86 19.32
C GLN A 527 19.41 -23.33 20.09
N ARG A 528 19.90 -22.50 21.02
CA ARG A 528 21.11 -22.81 21.82
C ARG A 528 20.72 -23.45 23.15
N ALA A 529 21.14 -24.68 23.36
CA ALA A 529 20.91 -25.38 24.63
C ALA A 529 21.51 -24.62 25.83
N ALA A 530 22.67 -23.98 25.67
CA ALA A 530 23.29 -23.13 26.68
C ALA A 530 22.40 -21.96 27.14
N SER A 531 21.51 -21.47 26.32
CA SER A 531 20.60 -20.38 26.68
C SER A 531 19.45 -20.84 27.56
N VAL A 532 18.91 -22.03 27.32
CA VAL A 532 17.73 -22.55 28.04
C VAL A 532 18.01 -23.49 29.18
N GLN A 533 19.24 -24.06 29.29
CA GLN A 533 19.61 -25.08 30.30
C GLN A 533 19.37 -24.66 31.76
N ARG A 534 19.30 -23.36 32.06
CA ARG A 534 19.06 -22.81 33.40
C ARG A 534 17.60 -22.36 33.59
N ALA A 535 16.72 -22.63 32.64
CA ALA A 535 15.28 -22.39 32.78
C ALA A 535 14.70 -23.33 33.83
N ASP A 536 13.63 -22.91 34.49
CA ASP A 536 12.97 -23.70 35.53
C ASP A 536 12.34 -24.96 34.92
N HIS A 537 11.78 -24.87 33.70
CA HIS A 537 11.50 -26.01 32.86
C HIS A 537 11.67 -25.64 31.37
N ILE A 538 11.80 -26.67 30.53
CA ILE A 538 12.10 -26.53 29.10
C ILE A 538 11.09 -27.28 28.27
N LEU A 539 10.47 -26.59 27.35
CA LEU A 539 9.57 -27.15 26.34
C LEU A 539 10.39 -27.53 25.09
N VAL A 540 10.42 -28.81 24.78
CA VAL A 540 11.12 -29.32 23.59
C VAL A 540 10.12 -29.55 22.48
N LEU A 541 10.26 -28.79 21.40
CA LEU A 541 9.38 -28.89 20.22
C LEU A 541 10.08 -29.62 19.09
N ASP A 542 9.40 -30.59 18.51
CA ASP A 542 9.84 -31.31 17.31
C ASP A 542 8.66 -31.49 16.35
N ASP A 543 8.81 -31.04 15.11
CA ASP A 543 7.79 -31.08 14.05
C ASP A 543 6.39 -30.62 14.52
N GLY A 544 6.32 -29.51 15.27
CA GLY A 544 5.08 -28.94 15.78
C GLY A 544 4.48 -29.66 16.99
N GLN A 545 5.15 -30.67 17.56
CA GLN A 545 4.70 -31.41 18.73
C GLN A 545 5.58 -31.11 19.94
N LEU A 546 4.99 -31.11 21.14
CA LEU A 546 5.72 -31.01 22.40
C LEU A 546 6.20 -32.42 22.80
N VAL A 547 7.49 -32.68 22.62
CA VAL A 547 8.13 -33.98 22.89
C VAL A 547 8.84 -34.06 24.25
N GLY A 548 8.92 -32.94 24.99
CA GLY A 548 9.49 -32.89 26.33
C GLY A 548 9.06 -31.63 27.07
N ASP A 549 8.73 -31.76 28.33
CA ASP A 549 8.38 -30.67 29.28
C ASP A 549 8.92 -31.03 30.68
N ALA A 550 10.14 -30.62 30.96
CA ALA A 550 10.79 -30.91 32.25
C ALA A 550 12.05 -30.01 32.43
N PRO A 551 12.68 -30.01 33.63
CA PRO A 551 13.98 -29.41 33.84
C PRO A 551 15.10 -30.06 33.01
N HIS A 552 16.18 -29.32 32.78
CA HIS A 552 17.34 -29.74 31.96
C HIS A 552 17.85 -31.16 32.25
N ALA A 553 18.07 -31.50 33.53
CA ALA A 553 18.62 -32.80 33.92
C ALA A 553 17.68 -33.97 33.56
N ASP A 554 16.37 -33.79 33.75
CA ASP A 554 15.38 -34.82 33.44
C ASP A 554 15.24 -35.00 31.90
N LEU A 555 15.23 -33.91 31.15
CA LEU A 555 15.20 -33.98 29.68
C LEU A 555 16.45 -34.63 29.08
N LEU A 556 17.61 -34.41 29.64
CA LEU A 556 18.84 -35.11 29.21
C LEU A 556 18.71 -36.62 29.35
N ARG A 557 18.01 -37.08 30.41
CA ARG A 557 17.82 -38.51 30.69
C ARG A 557 16.69 -39.07 29.81
N ASP A 558 15.54 -38.38 29.73
CA ASP A 558 14.29 -38.97 29.31
C ASP A 558 13.84 -38.50 27.89
N CYS A 559 14.38 -37.40 27.36
CA CYS A 559 14.03 -36.88 26.03
C CYS A 559 15.17 -37.08 25.01
N PRO A 560 15.03 -38.03 24.05
CA PRO A 560 16.07 -38.28 23.05
C PRO A 560 16.36 -37.06 22.16
N VAL A 561 15.34 -36.30 21.75
CA VAL A 561 15.46 -35.10 20.92
C VAL A 561 16.28 -34.02 21.64
N TYR A 562 15.99 -33.75 22.92
CA TYR A 562 16.74 -32.79 23.70
C TYR A 562 18.22 -33.20 23.90
N ARG A 563 18.43 -34.48 24.16
CA ARG A 563 19.78 -35.04 24.30
C ARG A 563 20.59 -34.89 23.00
N GLU A 564 19.97 -35.14 21.87
CA GLU A 564 20.61 -34.97 20.55
C GLU A 564 20.98 -33.49 20.31
N ILE A 565 20.08 -32.54 20.63
CA ILE A 565 20.35 -31.10 20.54
C ILE A 565 21.53 -30.73 21.43
N CYS A 566 21.56 -31.21 22.68
CA CYS A 566 22.68 -30.96 23.59
C CYS A 566 24.00 -31.57 23.11
N LEU A 567 24.00 -32.82 22.63
CA LEU A 567 25.21 -33.49 22.13
C LEU A 567 25.76 -32.87 20.84
N SER A 568 24.91 -32.15 20.07
CA SER A 568 25.36 -31.39 18.89
C SER A 568 26.09 -30.08 19.28
N GLN A 569 25.88 -29.56 20.48
CA GLN A 569 26.40 -28.26 20.95
C GLN A 569 27.43 -28.35 22.09
N PHE A 570 27.37 -29.38 22.89
CA PHE A 570 28.29 -29.62 24.02
C PHE A 570 29.14 -30.87 23.77
N SER A 571 30.28 -30.93 24.42
CA SER A 571 31.10 -32.15 24.46
C SER A 571 30.40 -33.27 25.25
N ARG A 572 30.67 -34.52 24.87
CA ARG A 572 30.12 -35.69 25.59
C ARG A 572 30.48 -35.68 27.10
N GLU A 573 31.64 -35.11 27.46
CA GLU A 573 32.08 -34.98 28.85
C GLU A 573 31.28 -33.94 29.62
N GLU A 574 30.90 -32.83 28.98
CA GLU A 574 30.05 -31.79 29.60
C GLU A 574 28.62 -32.31 29.82
N VAL A 575 28.06 -33.02 28.84
CA VAL A 575 26.73 -33.65 28.98
C VAL A 575 26.75 -34.73 30.08
N ALA A 576 27.79 -35.55 30.16
CA ALA A 576 27.94 -36.58 31.17
C ALA A 576 28.12 -36.06 32.61
N LYS A 577 28.65 -34.84 32.80
CA LYS A 577 28.75 -34.20 34.13
C LYS A 577 27.41 -33.71 34.67
N THR A 578 26.41 -33.59 33.82
CA THR A 578 25.08 -33.07 34.19
C THR A 578 24.07 -34.22 34.38
N LEU A 579 24.38 -35.43 33.88
CA LEU A 579 23.66 -36.69 34.14
C LEU A 579 24.16 -37.34 35.45
#